data_bda741190e5a735508482c7b27b28503
#
_entry.id   bda741190e5a735508482c7b27b28503
#
_cell.length_a   1.000
_cell.length_b   1.000
_cell.length_c   1.000
_cell.angle_alpha   90.00
_cell.angle_beta   90.00
_cell.angle_gamma   90.00
#
_symmetry.space_group_name_H-M   'P 1'
#
loop_
_entity.id
_entity.type
_entity.pdbx_description
1 polymer ?
#
loop_
_entity_poly.entity_id
_entity_poly.type
_entity_poly.pdbx_seq_one_letter_code
_entity_poly.pdbx_strand_id
1 'polypeptide(L)'
;MATEAALAVEDRLHRLLRHLGVDQAHFAGWLAQDWSGLVTKCPQVVSSLILVNTFDRRFVEPVSGKLLVITGDRGPAAEKVRNAMRGVPGVQHVELSDYDIFPWSVIAGERTREFTDAMLEFLSRFTAPGSANSVPLPEGEGKVAGISYRIRGVGPPLVLLPLFLTPSQWEPLIPALSERYCTITLGGAALGAVAILEARGHAIGYLEMVRNLIEKADLRSGEAVLEVGCGSGVLARWLARRTAGGNRITGVDINPYLLREAKTLARQEGLETAIEFRDGNAEALPFADNSFEVVMSVTVIEETDADQMLAEMVLVTKPGGRVAVIARALDIGSPKNLPLSAGFKAKIEAPGFTGDVSSRGCADASLYRRVQQAGLTQVKMLPQLAAFDQADPTVLQFLEGALLPKLNEEEVREWQTARAEAEAMGIFYMTWPHHCAVGTKP
;
A
#
# COMPACT_ATOMS: atom_id res chain seq x y z
N MET A 1 -20.95 11.74 -18.33
CA MET A 1 -20.96 10.81 -17.19
C MET A 1 -19.52 10.72 -16.72
N ALA A 2 -19.24 11.04 -15.44
CA ALA A 2 -17.91 10.81 -14.88
C ALA A 2 -17.57 9.32 -15.03
N THR A 3 -16.37 9.00 -15.47
CA THR A 3 -15.92 7.61 -15.55
C THR A 3 -15.95 7.02 -14.14
N GLU A 4 -16.30 5.74 -13.97
CA GLU A 4 -16.38 5.06 -12.64
C GLU A 4 -15.09 5.22 -11.82
N ALA A 5 -13.96 5.39 -12.49
CA ALA A 5 -12.66 5.64 -11.87
C ALA A 5 -12.54 7.02 -11.18
N ALA A 6 -13.39 7.99 -11.51
CA ALA A 6 -13.38 9.33 -10.92
C ALA A 6 -14.20 9.45 -9.62
N LEU A 7 -14.89 8.38 -9.19
CA LEU A 7 -15.66 8.38 -7.94
C LEU A 7 -14.76 8.09 -6.73
N ALA A 8 -15.05 8.76 -5.61
CA ALA A 8 -14.43 8.44 -4.33
C ALA A 8 -14.66 6.97 -3.95
N VAL A 9 -13.72 6.37 -3.24
CA VAL A 9 -13.79 4.93 -2.90
C VAL A 9 -15.02 4.61 -2.07
N GLU A 10 -15.40 5.46 -1.13
CA GLU A 10 -16.62 5.29 -0.32
C GLU A 10 -17.90 5.27 -1.18
N ASP A 11 -17.98 6.07 -2.26
CA ASP A 11 -19.13 6.06 -3.17
C ASP A 11 -19.16 4.78 -4.00
N ARG A 12 -18.00 4.27 -4.38
CA ARG A 12 -17.85 2.99 -5.09
C ARG A 12 -18.25 1.82 -4.19
N LEU A 13 -17.85 1.84 -2.92
CA LEU A 13 -18.27 0.86 -1.90
C LEU A 13 -19.78 0.90 -1.69
N HIS A 14 -20.36 2.07 -1.56
CA HIS A 14 -21.81 2.22 -1.40
C HIS A 14 -22.58 1.68 -2.63
N ARG A 15 -22.08 1.90 -3.84
CA ARG A 15 -22.65 1.30 -5.06
C ARG A 15 -22.59 -0.21 -5.06
N LEU A 16 -21.44 -0.77 -4.63
CA LEU A 16 -21.26 -2.22 -4.50
C LEU A 16 -22.26 -2.82 -3.51
N LEU A 17 -22.38 -2.25 -2.31
CA LEU A 17 -23.31 -2.73 -1.30
C LEU A 17 -24.77 -2.72 -1.80
N ARG A 18 -25.18 -1.63 -2.46
CA ARG A 18 -26.51 -1.55 -3.09
C ARG A 18 -26.70 -2.58 -4.20
N HIS A 19 -25.69 -2.83 -5.03
CA HIS A 19 -25.75 -3.87 -6.07
C HIS A 19 -25.95 -5.25 -5.47
N LEU A 20 -25.33 -5.52 -4.33
CA LEU A 20 -25.47 -6.78 -3.60
C LEU A 20 -26.74 -6.85 -2.74
N GLY A 21 -27.53 -5.77 -2.64
CA GLY A 21 -28.69 -5.72 -1.75
C GLY A 21 -28.34 -5.74 -0.27
N VAL A 22 -27.17 -5.22 0.09
CA VAL A 22 -26.68 -5.16 1.47
C VAL A 22 -26.94 -3.78 2.05
N ASP A 23 -27.97 -3.67 2.89
CA ASP A 23 -28.35 -2.43 3.57
C ASP A 23 -27.55 -2.18 4.85
N GLN A 24 -27.17 -3.26 5.55
CA GLN A 24 -26.33 -3.23 6.74
C GLN A 24 -25.34 -4.38 6.74
N ALA A 25 -24.13 -4.13 7.23
CA ALA A 25 -23.08 -5.15 7.34
C ALA A 25 -22.16 -4.91 8.55
N HIS A 26 -21.51 -5.95 8.99
CA HIS A 26 -20.29 -5.86 9.78
C HIS A 26 -19.11 -5.52 8.85
N PHE A 27 -18.19 -4.71 9.31
CA PHE A 27 -17.00 -4.34 8.54
C PHE A 27 -15.73 -4.72 9.30
N ALA A 28 -14.75 -5.23 8.59
CA ALA A 28 -13.42 -5.47 9.14
C ALA A 28 -12.32 -5.05 8.16
N GLY A 29 -11.24 -4.44 8.65
CA GLY A 29 -10.13 -4.03 7.82
C GLY A 29 -9.18 -3.07 8.50
N TRP A 30 -8.23 -2.55 7.71
CA TRP A 30 -7.38 -1.45 8.10
C TRP A 30 -8.03 -0.13 7.70
N LEU A 31 -8.19 0.80 8.66
CA LEU A 31 -8.84 2.07 8.40
C LEU A 31 -7.92 2.94 7.54
N ALA A 32 -8.29 3.11 6.28
CA ALA A 32 -7.66 4.03 5.37
C ALA A 32 -8.60 5.22 5.08
N GLN A 33 -8.03 6.35 4.73
CA GLN A 33 -8.81 7.55 4.40
C GLN A 33 -9.74 7.33 3.20
N ASP A 34 -9.38 6.39 2.33
CA ASP A 34 -10.11 6.05 1.11
C ASP A 34 -11.51 5.46 1.34
N TRP A 35 -11.74 4.78 2.48
CA TRP A 35 -13.07 4.22 2.80
C TRP A 35 -13.67 4.72 4.12
N SER A 36 -12.93 5.49 4.91
CA SER A 36 -13.42 6.04 6.18
C SER A 36 -14.66 6.92 6.01
N GLY A 37 -14.84 7.54 4.86
CA GLY A 37 -16.03 8.30 4.50
C GLY A 37 -17.33 7.48 4.55
N LEU A 38 -17.29 6.16 4.33
CA LEU A 38 -18.45 5.29 4.49
C LEU A 38 -18.96 5.29 5.95
N VAL A 39 -18.03 5.22 6.91
CA VAL A 39 -18.39 5.19 8.35
C VAL A 39 -18.97 6.51 8.82
N THR A 40 -18.42 7.63 8.35
CA THR A 40 -18.86 8.97 8.77
C THR A 40 -20.12 9.44 8.07
N LYS A 41 -20.26 9.18 6.77
CA LYS A 41 -21.39 9.64 5.95
C LYS A 41 -22.60 8.70 6.03
N CYS A 42 -22.36 7.40 6.23
CA CYS A 42 -23.38 6.36 6.22
C CYS A 42 -23.28 5.42 7.44
N PRO A 43 -23.25 5.92 8.70
CA PRO A 43 -23.05 5.10 9.89
C PRO A 43 -24.16 4.05 10.10
N GLN A 44 -25.33 4.25 9.51
CA GLN A 44 -26.46 3.30 9.55
C GLN A 44 -26.18 2.00 8.78
N VAL A 45 -25.27 2.02 7.82
CA VAL A 45 -24.83 0.81 7.06
C VAL A 45 -23.93 -0.07 7.92
N VAL A 46 -23.32 0.48 8.98
CA VAL A 46 -22.34 -0.20 9.81
C VAL A 46 -23.02 -0.85 11.01
N SER A 47 -23.18 -2.17 10.98
CA SER A 47 -23.68 -2.97 12.13
C SER A 47 -22.62 -3.04 13.23
N SER A 48 -21.37 -3.30 12.88
CA SER A 48 -20.18 -3.18 13.74
C SER A 48 -18.94 -2.98 12.90
N LEU A 49 -17.85 -2.53 13.53
CA LEU A 49 -16.57 -2.25 12.88
C LEU A 49 -15.43 -2.94 13.62
N ILE A 50 -14.56 -3.62 12.90
CA ILE A 50 -13.33 -4.23 13.39
C ILE A 50 -12.15 -3.57 12.69
N LEU A 51 -11.30 -2.92 13.45
CA LEU A 51 -10.09 -2.26 12.95
C LEU A 51 -8.84 -3.04 13.38
N VAL A 52 -7.91 -3.20 12.46
CA VAL A 52 -6.65 -3.91 12.71
C VAL A 52 -5.50 -2.93 12.62
N ASN A 53 -4.76 -2.80 13.71
CA ASN A 53 -3.57 -1.94 13.85
C ASN A 53 -3.75 -0.49 13.39
N THR A 54 -4.97 0.02 13.50
CA THR A 54 -5.31 1.39 13.10
C THR A 54 -6.44 1.93 13.96
N PHE A 55 -6.41 3.23 14.22
CA PHE A 55 -7.47 3.95 14.92
C PHE A 55 -7.37 5.44 14.60
N ASP A 56 -8.49 6.04 14.22
CA ASP A 56 -8.61 7.49 14.11
C ASP A 56 -9.96 7.93 14.69
N ARG A 57 -9.91 8.64 15.80
CA ARG A 57 -11.09 9.11 16.55
C ARG A 57 -12.09 9.85 15.66
N ARG A 58 -11.61 10.65 14.72
CA ARG A 58 -12.45 11.47 13.84
C ARG A 58 -13.41 10.64 12.99
N PHE A 59 -12.99 9.42 12.61
CA PHE A 59 -13.77 8.55 11.74
C PHE A 59 -14.61 7.52 12.50
N VAL A 60 -14.23 7.15 13.73
CA VAL A 60 -14.86 6.04 14.45
C VAL A 60 -15.87 6.50 15.51
N GLU A 61 -15.92 7.77 15.85
CA GLU A 61 -16.83 8.32 16.87
C GLU A 61 -18.31 7.92 16.64
N PRO A 62 -18.86 7.95 15.39
CA PRO A 62 -20.24 7.56 15.12
C PRO A 62 -20.56 6.09 15.42
N VAL A 63 -19.55 5.24 15.52
CA VAL A 63 -19.69 3.79 15.72
C VAL A 63 -18.94 3.28 16.96
N SER A 64 -18.51 4.16 17.86
CA SER A 64 -17.64 3.82 19.02
C SER A 64 -18.20 2.68 19.88
N GLY A 65 -19.51 2.61 20.13
CA GLY A 65 -20.14 1.51 20.87
C GLY A 65 -20.20 0.17 20.13
N LYS A 66 -19.75 0.11 18.88
CA LYS A 66 -19.78 -1.06 17.99
C LYS A 66 -18.41 -1.33 17.40
N LEU A 67 -17.35 -1.00 18.12
CA LEU A 67 -15.96 -1.02 17.61
C LEU A 67 -15.10 -2.00 18.39
N LEU A 68 -14.43 -2.88 17.64
CA LEU A 68 -13.29 -3.68 18.09
C LEU A 68 -12.02 -3.16 17.43
N VAL A 69 -10.97 -3.00 18.21
CA VAL A 69 -9.61 -2.72 17.68
C VAL A 69 -8.71 -3.89 18.06
N ILE A 70 -8.01 -4.44 17.08
CA ILE A 70 -7.03 -5.53 17.28
C ILE A 70 -5.64 -4.97 16.96
N THR A 71 -4.71 -5.10 17.91
CA THR A 71 -3.31 -4.70 17.74
C THR A 71 -2.37 -5.81 18.23
N GLY A 72 -1.08 -5.70 17.93
CA GLY A 72 -0.07 -6.35 18.74
C GLY A 72 0.10 -5.64 20.08
N ASP A 73 0.83 -6.26 21.01
CA ASP A 73 1.21 -5.65 22.28
C ASP A 73 2.53 -4.86 22.19
N ARG A 74 3.25 -4.98 21.08
CA ARG A 74 4.56 -4.35 20.82
C ARG A 74 4.55 -3.41 19.64
N GLY A 75 5.63 -2.63 19.58
CA GLY A 75 5.95 -1.75 18.47
C GLY A 75 5.29 -0.38 18.51
N PRO A 76 5.84 0.57 17.75
CA PRO A 76 5.39 1.97 17.74
C PRO A 76 3.97 2.13 17.20
N ALA A 77 3.54 1.24 16.30
CA ALA A 77 2.19 1.27 15.74
C ALA A 77 1.13 0.94 16.80
N ALA A 78 1.36 -0.10 17.63
CA ALA A 78 0.48 -0.46 18.73
C ALA A 78 0.40 0.66 19.78
N GLU A 79 1.54 1.27 20.13
CA GLU A 79 1.58 2.40 21.06
C GLU A 79 0.79 3.61 20.52
N LYS A 80 0.94 3.94 19.25
CA LYS A 80 0.18 5.00 18.59
C LYS A 80 -1.33 4.75 18.66
N VAL A 81 -1.77 3.53 18.39
CA VAL A 81 -3.19 3.15 18.46
C VAL A 81 -3.69 3.22 19.90
N ARG A 82 -2.97 2.68 20.88
CA ARG A 82 -3.33 2.80 22.31
C ARG A 82 -3.50 4.26 22.75
N ASN A 83 -2.56 5.12 22.34
CA ASN A 83 -2.63 6.54 22.67
C ASN A 83 -3.85 7.23 22.02
N ALA A 84 -4.15 6.90 20.77
CA ALA A 84 -5.28 7.47 20.04
C ALA A 84 -6.65 7.02 20.61
N MET A 85 -6.75 5.80 21.14
CA MET A 85 -7.96 5.28 21.79
C MET A 85 -8.20 5.84 23.19
N ARG A 86 -7.21 6.46 23.82
CA ARG A 86 -7.30 6.92 25.22
C ARG A 86 -8.47 7.88 25.41
N GLY A 87 -9.37 7.50 26.32
CA GLY A 87 -10.57 8.31 26.63
C GLY A 87 -11.72 8.20 25.62
N VAL A 88 -11.67 7.28 24.66
CA VAL A 88 -12.81 6.98 23.77
C VAL A 88 -13.63 5.86 24.40
N PRO A 89 -14.90 6.13 24.81
CA PRO A 89 -15.74 5.11 25.46
C PRO A 89 -16.25 4.06 24.46
N GLY A 90 -16.54 2.85 24.97
CA GLY A 90 -17.24 1.80 24.21
C GLY A 90 -16.39 1.07 23.15
N VAL A 91 -15.09 1.33 23.08
CA VAL A 91 -14.16 0.60 22.22
C VAL A 91 -13.68 -0.66 22.92
N GLN A 92 -13.87 -1.82 22.29
CA GLN A 92 -13.21 -3.04 22.73
C GLN A 92 -11.82 -3.09 22.11
N HIS A 93 -10.81 -3.45 22.91
CA HIS A 93 -9.44 -3.61 22.44
C HIS A 93 -8.93 -5.01 22.76
N VAL A 94 -8.34 -5.66 21.76
CA VAL A 94 -7.66 -6.96 21.89
C VAL A 94 -6.21 -6.76 21.46
N GLU A 95 -5.29 -7.07 22.37
CA GLU A 95 -3.85 -7.06 22.09
C GLU A 95 -3.35 -8.51 21.93
N LEU A 96 -2.75 -8.79 20.78
CA LEU A 96 -2.08 -10.07 20.53
C LEU A 96 -0.75 -10.09 21.24
N SER A 97 -0.57 -11.04 22.16
CA SER A 97 0.62 -11.14 22.99
C SER A 97 1.85 -11.48 22.17
N ASP A 98 2.98 -10.87 22.53
CA ASP A 98 4.27 -11.11 21.91
C ASP A 98 4.26 -10.87 20.39
N TYR A 99 3.55 -9.80 19.95
CA TYR A 99 3.35 -9.53 18.54
C TYR A 99 3.45 -8.04 18.20
N ASP A 100 4.27 -7.73 17.19
CA ASP A 100 4.36 -6.41 16.58
C ASP A 100 3.71 -6.46 15.19
N ILE A 101 2.56 -5.80 15.03
CA ILE A 101 1.89 -5.72 13.73
C ILE A 101 2.55 -4.61 12.91
N PHE A 102 3.23 -5.02 11.89
CA PHE A 102 3.85 -4.16 10.91
C PHE A 102 2.95 -4.01 9.67
N PRO A 103 3.01 -2.91 8.87
CA PRO A 103 2.17 -2.77 7.67
C PRO A 103 2.25 -3.94 6.68
N TRP A 104 3.41 -4.58 6.59
CA TRP A 104 3.65 -5.75 5.73
C TRP A 104 3.39 -7.09 6.41
N SER A 105 2.90 -7.10 7.67
CA SER A 105 2.63 -8.33 8.41
C SER A 105 1.50 -9.14 7.77
N VAL A 106 1.59 -10.44 7.95
CA VAL A 106 0.57 -11.41 7.54
C VAL A 106 -0.24 -11.90 8.74
N ILE A 107 -0.67 -10.98 9.59
CA ILE A 107 -1.37 -11.23 10.87
C ILE A 107 -2.41 -12.33 10.78
N ALA A 108 -3.21 -12.36 9.70
CA ALA A 108 -4.25 -13.36 9.50
C ALA A 108 -3.67 -14.77 9.32
N GLY A 109 -2.47 -14.91 8.76
CA GLY A 109 -1.76 -16.18 8.62
C GLY A 109 -0.96 -16.55 9.87
N GLU A 110 -0.32 -15.58 10.51
CA GLU A 110 0.58 -15.80 11.67
C GLU A 110 -0.20 -16.02 12.97
N ARG A 111 -1.37 -15.39 13.11
CA ARG A 111 -2.22 -15.41 14.31
C ARG A 111 -3.66 -15.80 13.99
N THR A 112 -3.85 -16.73 13.05
CA THR A 112 -5.16 -17.13 12.50
C THR A 112 -6.19 -17.42 13.59
N ARG A 113 -5.85 -18.25 14.58
CA ARG A 113 -6.77 -18.66 15.62
C ARG A 113 -7.15 -17.50 16.56
N GLU A 114 -6.16 -16.82 17.12
CA GLU A 114 -6.37 -15.72 18.06
C GLU A 114 -7.19 -14.59 17.41
N PHE A 115 -6.86 -14.29 16.16
CA PHE A 115 -7.56 -13.25 15.39
C PHE A 115 -9.00 -13.65 15.08
N THR A 116 -9.22 -14.90 14.63
CA THR A 116 -10.56 -15.42 14.35
C THR A 116 -11.42 -15.44 15.61
N ASP A 117 -10.89 -15.96 16.72
CA ASP A 117 -11.61 -16.05 18.00
C ASP A 117 -12.04 -14.65 18.49
N ALA A 118 -11.14 -13.66 18.45
CA ALA A 118 -11.47 -12.28 18.81
C ALA A 118 -12.58 -11.67 17.93
N MET A 119 -12.52 -11.90 16.62
CA MET A 119 -13.57 -11.43 15.70
C MET A 119 -14.92 -12.09 15.99
N LEU A 120 -14.96 -13.41 16.10
CA LEU A 120 -16.20 -14.17 16.31
C LEU A 120 -16.84 -13.84 17.67
N GLU A 121 -16.04 -13.70 18.74
CA GLU A 121 -16.53 -13.28 20.04
C GLU A 121 -17.17 -11.89 19.97
N PHE A 122 -16.52 -10.93 19.34
CA PHE A 122 -17.03 -9.58 19.19
C PHE A 122 -18.30 -9.55 18.35
N LEU A 123 -18.31 -10.16 17.17
CA LEU A 123 -19.41 -10.16 16.22
C LEU A 123 -20.68 -10.82 16.81
N SER A 124 -20.53 -11.84 17.68
CA SER A 124 -21.66 -12.54 18.32
C SER A 124 -22.55 -11.61 19.14
N ARG A 125 -22.05 -10.47 19.59
CA ARG A 125 -22.80 -9.48 20.40
C ARG A 125 -23.81 -8.67 19.58
N PHE A 126 -23.61 -8.60 18.26
CA PHE A 126 -24.41 -7.80 17.33
C PHE A 126 -25.28 -8.65 16.41
N THR A 127 -25.19 -9.98 16.54
CA THR A 127 -25.95 -10.92 15.74
C THR A 127 -27.12 -11.41 16.60
N ALA A 128 -28.33 -10.87 16.42
CA ALA A 128 -29.47 -11.38 17.09
C ALA A 128 -29.82 -12.80 16.57
N PRO A 129 -30.12 -13.79 17.45
CA PRO A 129 -30.64 -15.06 16.99
C PRO A 129 -32.00 -14.80 16.25
N GLY A 130 -32.02 -15.05 14.95
CA GLY A 130 -33.23 -14.89 14.14
C GLY A 130 -33.29 -13.68 13.20
N SER A 131 -32.24 -12.90 13.05
CA SER A 131 -32.14 -11.79 12.06
C SER A 131 -32.01 -12.28 10.60
N ALA A 132 -32.74 -13.35 10.26
CA ALA A 132 -32.70 -14.05 8.98
C ALA A 132 -33.59 -13.44 7.89
N ASN A 133 -33.82 -12.12 7.89
CA ASN A 133 -34.67 -11.47 6.87
C ASN A 133 -33.86 -10.95 5.66
N SER A 134 -32.53 -11.18 5.58
CA SER A 134 -31.76 -10.92 4.37
C SER A 134 -31.85 -12.15 3.47
N VAL A 135 -32.24 -11.96 2.22
CA VAL A 135 -32.11 -13.00 1.18
C VAL A 135 -30.63 -13.44 1.16
N PRO A 136 -30.35 -14.75 1.29
CA PRO A 136 -28.98 -15.22 1.27
C PRO A 136 -28.29 -14.76 -0.02
N LEU A 137 -27.15 -14.09 0.12
CA LEU A 137 -26.35 -13.73 -1.05
C LEU A 137 -25.78 -15.02 -1.65
N PRO A 138 -25.91 -15.23 -2.96
CA PRO A 138 -25.32 -16.39 -3.59
C PRO A 138 -23.78 -16.31 -3.54
N GLU A 139 -23.14 -17.44 -3.25
CA GLU A 139 -21.68 -17.51 -3.38
C GLU A 139 -21.26 -17.15 -4.80
N GLY A 140 -20.18 -16.40 -4.94
CA GLY A 140 -19.70 -15.97 -6.25
C GLY A 140 -18.63 -14.89 -6.17
N GLU A 141 -18.23 -14.46 -7.34
CA GLU A 141 -17.24 -13.41 -7.53
C GLU A 141 -17.76 -12.41 -8.57
N GLY A 142 -17.34 -11.17 -8.45
CA GLY A 142 -17.72 -10.14 -9.42
C GLY A 142 -16.93 -8.86 -9.25
N LYS A 143 -17.30 -7.86 -10.05
CA LYS A 143 -16.69 -6.52 -10.00
C LYS A 143 -17.76 -5.47 -10.21
N VAL A 144 -17.81 -4.48 -9.32
CA VAL A 144 -18.74 -3.34 -9.40
C VAL A 144 -17.98 -2.07 -9.08
N ALA A 145 -18.16 -1.04 -9.86
CA ALA A 145 -17.50 0.26 -9.71
C ALA A 145 -15.96 0.15 -9.53
N GLY A 146 -15.34 -0.81 -10.22
CA GLY A 146 -13.89 -1.06 -10.12
C GLY A 146 -13.42 -1.81 -8.88
N ILE A 147 -14.32 -2.18 -7.95
CA ILE A 147 -14.04 -3.00 -6.79
C ILE A 147 -14.42 -4.45 -7.10
N SER A 148 -13.48 -5.37 -6.97
CA SER A 148 -13.76 -6.81 -7.05
C SER A 148 -14.28 -7.32 -5.71
N TYR A 149 -15.16 -8.31 -5.74
CA TYR A 149 -15.68 -8.95 -4.54
C TYR A 149 -15.74 -10.47 -4.70
N ARG A 150 -15.65 -11.15 -3.55
CA ARG A 150 -15.85 -12.60 -3.44
C ARG A 150 -16.75 -12.87 -2.25
N ILE A 151 -17.83 -13.64 -2.47
CA ILE A 151 -18.83 -14.00 -1.44
C ILE A 151 -18.67 -15.47 -1.08
N ARG A 152 -18.60 -15.78 0.23
CA ARG A 152 -18.53 -17.13 0.79
C ARG A 152 -19.38 -17.22 2.06
N GLY A 153 -20.02 -18.38 2.23
CA GLY A 153 -20.84 -18.68 3.40
C GLY A 153 -22.20 -18.03 3.38
N VAL A 154 -22.94 -18.26 4.47
CA VAL A 154 -24.31 -17.74 4.68
C VAL A 154 -24.42 -17.12 6.06
N GLY A 155 -25.32 -16.14 6.22
CA GLY A 155 -25.53 -15.44 7.48
C GLY A 155 -25.46 -13.93 7.32
N PRO A 156 -25.30 -13.18 8.45
CA PRO A 156 -25.15 -11.74 8.40
C PRO A 156 -23.95 -11.32 7.54
N PRO A 157 -24.08 -10.26 6.71
CA PRO A 157 -22.99 -9.80 5.86
C PRO A 157 -21.78 -9.31 6.68
N LEU A 158 -20.59 -9.82 6.36
CA LEU A 158 -19.31 -9.38 6.89
C LEU A 158 -18.43 -8.92 5.74
N VAL A 159 -18.28 -7.61 5.60
CA VAL A 159 -17.45 -6.98 4.57
C VAL A 159 -16.01 -6.92 5.06
N LEU A 160 -15.12 -7.56 4.31
CA LEU A 160 -13.69 -7.66 4.60
C LEU A 160 -12.90 -6.78 3.65
N LEU A 161 -12.51 -5.61 4.14
CA LEU A 161 -11.63 -4.67 3.43
C LEU A 161 -10.16 -5.11 3.59
N PRO A 162 -9.24 -4.74 2.70
CA PRO A 162 -7.84 -5.10 2.84
C PRO A 162 -7.28 -4.77 4.23
N LEU A 163 -6.45 -5.68 4.75
CA LEU A 163 -5.72 -5.49 6.01
C LEU A 163 -4.47 -4.61 5.84
N PHE A 164 -4.45 -3.73 4.93
CA PHE A 164 -3.42 -2.87 4.38
C PHE A 164 -3.00 -3.27 2.96
N LEU A 165 -2.61 -4.50 2.69
CA LEU A 165 -2.02 -4.91 1.40
C LEU A 165 -3.10 -5.28 0.37
N THR A 166 -3.71 -6.44 0.55
CA THR A 166 -4.61 -7.07 -0.42
C THR A 166 -5.74 -7.83 0.28
N PRO A 167 -6.85 -8.11 -0.41
CA PRO A 167 -7.95 -8.89 0.15
C PRO A 167 -7.57 -10.33 0.48
N SER A 168 -6.60 -10.90 -0.21
CA SER A 168 -6.16 -12.28 0.04
C SER A 168 -5.54 -12.50 1.43
N GLN A 169 -5.18 -11.43 2.15
CA GLN A 169 -4.76 -11.52 3.55
C GLN A 169 -5.83 -12.13 4.47
N TRP A 170 -7.10 -12.07 4.08
CA TRP A 170 -8.21 -12.68 4.83
C TRP A 170 -8.37 -14.19 4.62
N GLU A 171 -7.76 -14.77 3.60
CA GLU A 171 -7.99 -16.18 3.23
C GLU A 171 -7.81 -17.18 4.37
N PRO A 172 -6.83 -17.04 5.29
CA PRO A 172 -6.70 -17.95 6.43
C PRO A 172 -7.90 -17.97 7.38
N LEU A 173 -8.66 -16.86 7.47
CA LEU A 173 -9.81 -16.71 8.36
C LEU A 173 -11.13 -17.08 7.69
N ILE A 174 -11.22 -17.03 6.37
CA ILE A 174 -12.47 -17.23 5.61
C ILE A 174 -13.18 -18.54 5.99
N PRO A 175 -12.50 -19.71 6.11
CA PRO A 175 -13.20 -20.95 6.45
C PRO A 175 -14.01 -20.85 7.75
N ALA A 176 -13.41 -20.32 8.81
CA ALA A 176 -14.07 -20.21 10.11
C ALA A 176 -15.13 -19.09 10.15
N LEU A 177 -14.86 -17.94 9.51
CA LEU A 177 -15.80 -16.84 9.45
C LEU A 177 -17.05 -17.18 8.62
N SER A 178 -16.87 -17.89 7.49
CA SER A 178 -17.97 -18.25 6.58
C SER A 178 -18.89 -19.33 7.10
N GLU A 179 -18.55 -20.00 8.21
CA GLU A 179 -19.48 -20.89 8.92
C GLU A 179 -20.68 -20.15 9.55
N ARG A 180 -20.51 -18.86 9.87
CA ARG A 180 -21.50 -18.07 10.62
C ARG A 180 -21.90 -16.77 9.93
N TYR A 181 -21.09 -16.27 9.01
CA TYR A 181 -21.26 -14.99 8.31
C TYR A 181 -21.18 -15.18 6.80
N CYS A 182 -21.94 -14.37 6.08
CA CYS A 182 -21.73 -14.18 4.66
C CYS A 182 -20.52 -13.24 4.47
N THR A 183 -19.34 -13.79 4.25
CA THR A 183 -18.12 -13.02 4.06
C THR A 183 -18.09 -12.42 2.65
N ILE A 184 -17.86 -11.11 2.56
CA ILE A 184 -17.73 -10.33 1.31
C ILE A 184 -16.33 -9.74 1.30
N THR A 185 -15.38 -10.47 0.74
CA THR A 185 -13.98 -10.02 0.63
C THR A 185 -13.84 -9.06 -0.54
N LEU A 186 -13.35 -7.86 -0.29
CA LEU A 186 -13.22 -6.79 -1.29
C LEU A 186 -11.78 -6.57 -1.72
N GLY A 187 -11.58 -6.27 -3.00
CA GLY A 187 -10.25 -6.04 -3.57
C GLY A 187 -10.25 -5.30 -4.90
N GLY A 188 -9.16 -5.47 -5.63
CA GLY A 188 -8.88 -4.78 -6.88
C GLY A 188 -7.92 -3.59 -6.70
N ALA A 189 -7.46 -3.04 -7.82
CA ALA A 189 -6.48 -1.94 -7.84
C ALA A 189 -6.95 -0.63 -7.19
N ALA A 190 -8.19 -0.58 -6.69
CA ALA A 190 -8.76 0.60 -6.02
C ALA A 190 -8.73 0.53 -4.49
N LEU A 191 -8.27 -0.58 -3.90
CA LEU A 191 -8.29 -0.80 -2.45
C LEU A 191 -6.96 -1.32 -1.91
N GLY A 192 -6.61 -0.89 -0.70
CA GLY A 192 -5.38 -1.31 -0.01
C GLY A 192 -4.11 -0.73 -0.63
N ALA A 193 -2.96 -1.28 -0.24
CA ALA A 193 -1.66 -0.80 -0.74
C ALA A 193 -1.49 -1.00 -2.25
N VAL A 194 -2.19 -1.96 -2.83
CA VAL A 194 -2.20 -2.16 -4.30
C VAL A 194 -2.68 -0.91 -5.01
N ALA A 195 -3.72 -0.22 -4.50
CA ALA A 195 -4.20 1.03 -5.07
C ALA A 195 -3.11 2.11 -5.17
N ILE A 196 -2.32 2.23 -4.10
CA ILE A 196 -1.23 3.21 -4.00
C ILE A 196 -0.08 2.82 -4.95
N LEU A 197 0.31 1.54 -4.96
CA LEU A 197 1.37 1.03 -5.84
C LEU A 197 0.99 1.22 -7.33
N GLU A 198 -0.24 0.87 -7.69
CA GLU A 198 -0.75 1.03 -9.05
C GLU A 198 -0.84 2.52 -9.43
N ALA A 199 -1.44 3.37 -8.61
CA ALA A 199 -1.55 4.80 -8.87
C ALA A 199 -0.17 5.45 -9.04
N ARG A 200 0.77 5.15 -8.13
CA ARG A 200 2.15 5.64 -8.20
C ARG A 200 2.84 5.18 -9.48
N GLY A 201 2.69 3.88 -9.81
CA GLY A 201 3.29 3.29 -11.00
C GLY A 201 2.66 3.74 -12.33
N HIS A 202 1.57 4.52 -12.30
CA HIS A 202 0.96 5.15 -13.48
C HIS A 202 1.15 6.68 -13.50
N ALA A 203 1.57 7.29 -12.39
CA ALA A 203 1.81 8.73 -12.30
C ALA A 203 2.98 9.14 -13.19
N ILE A 204 2.78 10.18 -14.00
CA ILE A 204 3.77 10.62 -15.00
C ILE A 204 5.10 10.97 -14.35
N GLY A 205 5.09 11.78 -13.27
CA GLY A 205 6.31 12.21 -12.60
C GLY A 205 7.10 11.04 -12.00
N TYR A 206 6.42 10.01 -11.51
CA TYR A 206 7.07 8.80 -11.01
C TYR A 206 7.64 7.94 -12.13
N LEU A 207 6.89 7.75 -13.21
CA LEU A 207 7.36 6.98 -14.38
C LEU A 207 8.53 7.66 -15.10
N GLU A 208 8.59 8.98 -15.14
CA GLU A 208 9.74 9.71 -15.67
C GLU A 208 11.01 9.44 -14.86
N MET A 209 10.90 9.41 -13.54
CA MET A 209 12.00 9.04 -12.67
C MET A 209 12.50 7.61 -12.94
N VAL A 210 11.58 6.65 -13.06
CA VAL A 210 11.92 5.24 -13.40
C VAL A 210 12.51 5.14 -14.80
N ARG A 211 11.94 5.88 -15.77
CA ARG A 211 12.49 5.95 -17.14
C ARG A 211 13.95 6.44 -17.15
N ASN A 212 14.22 7.52 -16.43
CA ASN A 212 15.58 8.05 -16.32
C ASN A 212 16.55 7.01 -15.72
N LEU A 213 16.11 6.25 -14.70
CA LEU A 213 16.92 5.18 -14.13
C LEU A 213 17.25 4.10 -15.18
N ILE A 214 16.25 3.62 -15.93
CA ILE A 214 16.40 2.58 -16.97
C ILE A 214 17.27 3.06 -18.11
N GLU A 215 17.14 4.32 -18.54
CA GLU A 215 18.01 4.92 -19.56
C GLU A 215 19.46 5.02 -19.10
N LYS A 216 19.70 5.35 -17.84
CA LYS A 216 21.07 5.36 -17.28
C LYS A 216 21.63 3.96 -17.04
N ALA A 217 20.77 2.96 -16.82
CA ALA A 217 21.17 1.55 -16.80
C ALA A 217 21.47 0.99 -18.21
N ASP A 218 21.16 1.73 -19.28
CA ASP A 218 21.39 1.32 -20.68
C ASP A 218 20.83 -0.09 -20.95
N LEU A 219 19.54 -0.27 -20.63
CA LEU A 219 18.84 -1.54 -20.87
C LEU A 219 18.72 -1.82 -22.36
N ARG A 220 19.23 -2.98 -22.79
CA ARG A 220 19.27 -3.41 -24.19
C ARG A 220 18.24 -4.51 -24.43
N SER A 221 17.79 -4.61 -25.67
CA SER A 221 16.90 -5.70 -26.09
C SER A 221 17.56 -7.06 -25.89
N GLY A 222 16.80 -8.04 -25.39
CA GLY A 222 17.25 -9.40 -25.11
C GLY A 222 17.85 -9.59 -23.73
N GLU A 223 18.17 -8.54 -22.99
CA GLU A 223 18.71 -8.64 -21.63
C GLU A 223 17.64 -9.15 -20.64
N ALA A 224 18.06 -9.95 -19.68
CA ALA A 224 17.22 -10.37 -18.55
C ALA A 224 17.24 -9.29 -17.45
N VAL A 225 16.06 -8.94 -16.96
CA VAL A 225 15.87 -7.93 -15.94
C VAL A 225 15.25 -8.56 -14.69
N LEU A 226 15.82 -8.23 -13.53
CA LEU A 226 15.22 -8.54 -12.23
C LEU A 226 14.73 -7.25 -11.56
N GLU A 227 13.48 -7.22 -11.14
CA GLU A 227 12.92 -6.21 -10.23
C GLU A 227 12.84 -6.80 -8.81
N VAL A 228 13.62 -6.26 -7.88
CA VAL A 228 13.65 -6.65 -6.47
C VAL A 228 12.67 -5.81 -5.67
N GLY A 229 11.72 -6.47 -4.99
CA GLY A 229 10.61 -5.83 -4.30
C GLY A 229 9.56 -5.32 -5.30
N CYS A 230 9.07 -6.19 -6.19
CA CYS A 230 8.19 -5.81 -7.30
C CYS A 230 6.77 -5.42 -6.87
N GLY A 231 6.36 -5.70 -5.62
CA GLY A 231 5.05 -5.37 -5.09
C GLY A 231 3.90 -5.91 -5.94
N SER A 232 3.01 -5.02 -6.40
CA SER A 232 1.92 -5.36 -7.33
C SER A 232 2.39 -5.67 -8.77
N GLY A 233 3.69 -5.56 -9.06
CA GLY A 233 4.26 -5.79 -10.38
C GLY A 233 3.98 -4.68 -11.40
N VAL A 234 3.58 -3.49 -10.95
CA VAL A 234 3.20 -2.38 -11.84
C VAL A 234 4.36 -1.93 -12.73
N LEU A 235 5.58 -1.84 -12.18
CA LEU A 235 6.75 -1.44 -12.93
C LEU A 235 7.24 -2.56 -13.86
N ALA A 236 7.19 -3.83 -13.42
CA ALA A 236 7.46 -4.98 -14.29
C ALA A 236 6.53 -4.99 -15.50
N ARG A 237 5.21 -4.75 -15.30
CA ARG A 237 4.23 -4.67 -16.40
C ARG A 237 4.48 -3.45 -17.29
N TRP A 238 4.79 -2.29 -16.69
CA TRP A 238 5.17 -1.11 -17.47
C TRP A 238 6.40 -1.37 -18.34
N LEU A 239 7.42 -2.02 -17.78
CA LEU A 239 8.66 -2.35 -18.51
C LEU A 239 8.40 -3.38 -19.63
N ALA A 240 7.60 -4.41 -19.39
CA ALA A 240 7.21 -5.41 -20.40
C ALA A 240 6.52 -4.75 -21.60
N ARG A 241 5.60 -3.81 -21.36
CA ARG A 241 4.95 -3.04 -22.44
C ARG A 241 5.95 -2.16 -23.19
N ARG A 242 6.83 -1.47 -22.47
CA ARG A 242 7.82 -0.56 -23.05
C ARG A 242 8.82 -1.28 -23.96
N THR A 243 9.21 -2.49 -23.59
CA THR A 243 10.15 -3.31 -24.37
C THR A 243 9.48 -4.22 -25.39
N ALA A 244 8.16 -4.14 -25.52
CA ALA A 244 7.34 -4.99 -26.39
C ALA A 244 7.66 -6.49 -26.27
N GLY A 245 7.97 -6.94 -25.05
CA GLY A 245 8.36 -8.34 -24.77
C GLY A 245 9.79 -8.69 -25.21
N GLY A 246 10.59 -7.73 -25.62
CA GLY A 246 11.98 -7.94 -26.05
C GLY A 246 12.95 -8.29 -24.91
N ASN A 247 12.53 -8.17 -23.65
CA ASN A 247 13.30 -8.49 -22.46
C ASN A 247 12.58 -9.51 -21.59
N ARG A 248 13.32 -10.43 -21.00
CA ARG A 248 12.79 -11.34 -19.96
C ARG A 248 12.76 -10.59 -18.62
N ILE A 249 11.59 -10.44 -18.04
CA ILE A 249 11.41 -9.70 -16.79
C ILE A 249 11.05 -10.69 -15.69
N THR A 250 11.77 -10.62 -14.58
CA THR A 250 11.47 -11.35 -13.35
C THR A 250 11.20 -10.33 -12.25
N GLY A 251 10.07 -10.45 -11.57
CA GLY A 251 9.76 -9.71 -10.35
C GLY A 251 9.90 -10.61 -9.13
N VAL A 252 10.60 -10.18 -8.09
CA VAL A 252 10.68 -10.88 -6.82
C VAL A 252 10.15 -10.01 -5.70
N ASP A 253 9.38 -10.61 -4.80
CA ASP A 253 8.86 -9.94 -3.60
C ASP A 253 8.74 -10.96 -2.46
N ILE A 254 8.93 -10.49 -1.22
CA ILE A 254 8.77 -11.34 -0.03
C ILE A 254 7.30 -11.58 0.32
N ASN A 255 6.40 -10.73 -0.18
CA ASN A 255 5.00 -10.75 0.19
C ASN A 255 4.16 -11.61 -0.78
N PRO A 256 3.70 -12.81 -0.36
CA PRO A 256 2.96 -13.72 -1.23
C PRO A 256 1.61 -13.16 -1.69
N TYR A 257 1.01 -12.24 -0.92
CA TYR A 257 -0.27 -11.62 -1.28
C TYR A 257 -0.10 -10.60 -2.42
N LEU A 258 0.97 -9.79 -2.35
CA LEU A 258 1.32 -8.86 -3.44
C LEU A 258 1.68 -9.62 -4.71
N LEU A 259 2.47 -10.69 -4.62
CA LEU A 259 2.80 -11.53 -5.77
C LEU A 259 1.57 -12.18 -6.42
N ARG A 260 0.58 -12.57 -5.63
CA ARG A 260 -0.69 -13.09 -6.14
C ARG A 260 -1.45 -12.03 -6.93
N GLU A 261 -1.49 -10.82 -6.41
CA GLU A 261 -2.09 -9.67 -7.10
C GLU A 261 -1.30 -9.31 -8.36
N ALA A 262 0.03 -9.28 -8.31
CA ALA A 262 0.89 -9.02 -9.46
C ALA A 262 0.64 -10.01 -10.61
N LYS A 263 0.53 -11.31 -10.31
CA LYS A 263 0.18 -12.37 -11.28
C LYS A 263 -1.22 -12.16 -11.86
N THR A 264 -2.18 -11.76 -11.03
CA THR A 264 -3.56 -11.50 -11.45
C THR A 264 -3.63 -10.32 -12.40
N LEU A 265 -2.99 -9.19 -12.04
CA LEU A 265 -2.94 -7.99 -12.87
C LEU A 265 -2.20 -8.24 -14.19
N ALA A 266 -1.07 -8.95 -14.16
CA ALA A 266 -0.34 -9.31 -15.39
C ALA A 266 -1.20 -10.16 -16.34
N ARG A 267 -1.98 -11.12 -15.82
CA ARG A 267 -2.91 -11.92 -16.62
C ARG A 267 -4.02 -11.07 -17.22
N GLN A 268 -4.60 -10.15 -16.45
CA GLN A 268 -5.64 -9.24 -16.94
C GLN A 268 -5.15 -8.33 -18.07
N GLU A 269 -3.85 -8.05 -18.11
CA GLU A 269 -3.20 -7.23 -19.13
C GLU A 269 -2.57 -8.07 -20.28
N GLY A 270 -2.68 -9.42 -20.24
CA GLY A 270 -2.10 -10.32 -21.25
C GLY A 270 -0.57 -10.39 -21.21
N LEU A 271 0.03 -10.12 -20.04
CA LEU A 271 1.50 -10.08 -19.84
C LEU A 271 2.03 -11.28 -19.03
N GLU A 272 1.21 -12.28 -18.74
CA GLU A 272 1.57 -13.44 -17.92
C GLU A 272 2.71 -14.31 -18.48
N THR A 273 2.94 -14.23 -19.79
CA THR A 273 4.06 -14.93 -20.46
C THR A 273 5.33 -14.08 -20.56
N ALA A 274 5.22 -12.76 -20.39
CA ALA A 274 6.32 -11.83 -20.50
C ALA A 274 7.04 -11.57 -19.15
N ILE A 275 6.36 -11.89 -18.04
CA ILE A 275 6.85 -11.59 -16.68
C ILE A 275 6.75 -12.84 -15.82
N GLU A 276 7.85 -13.20 -15.17
CA GLU A 276 7.87 -14.22 -14.12
C GLU A 276 7.82 -13.55 -12.75
N PHE A 277 6.92 -13.98 -11.84
CA PHE A 277 6.86 -13.51 -10.47
C PHE A 277 7.23 -14.63 -9.51
N ARG A 278 8.24 -14.38 -8.64
CA ARG A 278 8.77 -15.33 -7.66
C ARG A 278 8.69 -14.77 -6.23
N ASP A 279 8.49 -15.69 -5.30
CA ASP A 279 8.70 -15.42 -3.88
C ASP A 279 10.20 -15.35 -3.58
N GLY A 280 10.62 -14.37 -2.75
CA GLY A 280 12.01 -14.25 -2.34
C GLY A 280 12.30 -13.00 -1.51
N ASN A 281 13.29 -13.14 -0.63
CA ASN A 281 13.78 -12.07 0.23
C ASN A 281 14.87 -11.27 -0.51
N ALA A 282 14.79 -9.94 -0.49
CA ALA A 282 15.79 -9.05 -1.08
C ALA A 282 17.18 -9.21 -0.44
N GLU A 283 17.24 -9.66 0.81
CA GLU A 283 18.47 -9.92 1.56
C GLU A 283 19.04 -11.34 1.35
N ALA A 284 18.36 -12.18 0.56
CA ALA A 284 18.76 -13.55 0.18
C ALA A 284 18.00 -13.95 -1.09
N LEU A 285 18.44 -13.46 -2.24
CA LEU A 285 17.73 -13.62 -3.51
C LEU A 285 17.75 -15.09 -4.00
N PRO A 286 16.60 -15.67 -4.41
CA PRO A 286 16.50 -17.07 -4.80
C PRO A 286 16.95 -17.32 -6.25
N PHE A 287 18.09 -16.75 -6.62
CA PHE A 287 18.66 -16.86 -7.97
C PHE A 287 20.13 -17.27 -7.94
N ALA A 288 20.57 -17.90 -8.99
CA ALA A 288 21.98 -18.22 -9.15
C ALA A 288 22.80 -16.92 -9.39
N ASP A 289 24.06 -16.94 -9.02
CA ASP A 289 25.00 -15.86 -9.31
C ASP A 289 25.05 -15.56 -10.80
N ASN A 290 25.25 -14.29 -11.14
CA ASN A 290 25.42 -13.85 -12.52
C ASN A 290 24.27 -14.24 -13.47
N SER A 291 23.02 -14.11 -13.03
CA SER A 291 21.84 -14.51 -13.78
C SER A 291 21.23 -13.39 -14.64
N PHE A 292 21.39 -12.12 -14.25
CA PHE A 292 20.70 -10.98 -14.86
C PHE A 292 21.67 -9.93 -15.40
N GLU A 293 21.33 -9.31 -16.52
CA GLU A 293 22.06 -8.17 -17.07
C GLU A 293 21.71 -6.86 -16.37
N VAL A 294 20.44 -6.71 -15.93
CA VAL A 294 20.02 -5.55 -15.16
C VAL A 294 19.24 -6.03 -13.91
N VAL A 295 19.66 -5.56 -12.75
CA VAL A 295 18.96 -5.78 -11.49
C VAL A 295 18.52 -4.42 -10.95
N MET A 296 17.22 -4.24 -10.77
CA MET A 296 16.65 -2.97 -10.31
C MET A 296 15.81 -3.13 -9.06
N SER A 297 15.73 -2.06 -8.27
CA SER A 297 14.83 -1.95 -7.13
C SER A 297 14.35 -0.52 -6.95
N VAL A 298 13.08 -0.36 -6.59
CA VAL A 298 12.45 0.95 -6.47
C VAL A 298 11.71 1.06 -5.14
N THR A 299 12.22 1.89 -4.23
CA THR A 299 11.64 2.16 -2.90
C THR A 299 11.43 0.90 -2.04
N VAL A 300 12.45 0.07 -1.94
CA VAL A 300 12.50 -1.16 -1.11
C VAL A 300 13.67 -1.11 -0.13
N ILE A 301 14.79 -0.54 -0.54
CA ILE A 301 16.04 -0.49 0.24
C ILE A 301 15.89 0.22 1.59
N GLU A 302 14.85 1.02 1.75
CA GLU A 302 14.49 1.68 3.01
C GLU A 302 13.96 0.71 4.07
N GLU A 303 13.40 -0.41 3.64
CA GLU A 303 12.70 -1.39 4.48
C GLU A 303 13.56 -2.61 4.82
N THR A 304 14.77 -2.72 4.23
CA THR A 304 15.67 -3.88 4.31
C THR A 304 16.97 -3.53 5.01
N ASP A 305 17.83 -4.52 5.20
CA ASP A 305 19.25 -4.27 5.37
C ASP A 305 19.85 -3.83 4.03
N ALA A 306 20.10 -2.55 3.91
CA ALA A 306 20.51 -1.92 2.65
C ALA A 306 21.81 -2.51 2.08
N ASP A 307 22.78 -2.83 2.95
CA ASP A 307 24.08 -3.35 2.51
C ASP A 307 23.95 -4.82 2.07
N GLN A 308 23.15 -5.63 2.80
CA GLN A 308 22.89 -7.00 2.43
C GLN A 308 22.10 -7.09 1.12
N MET A 309 21.06 -6.27 0.97
CA MET A 309 20.27 -6.22 -0.26
C MET A 309 21.15 -5.84 -1.47
N LEU A 310 22.01 -4.82 -1.34
CA LEU A 310 22.91 -4.43 -2.41
C LEU A 310 23.92 -5.55 -2.75
N ALA A 311 24.44 -6.25 -1.75
CA ALA A 311 25.34 -7.38 -1.97
C ALA A 311 24.65 -8.50 -2.77
N GLU A 312 23.41 -8.85 -2.43
CA GLU A 312 22.63 -9.83 -3.16
C GLU A 312 22.31 -9.38 -4.59
N MET A 313 21.92 -8.11 -4.78
CA MET A 313 21.69 -7.57 -6.13
C MET A 313 22.96 -7.65 -6.99
N VAL A 314 24.14 -7.34 -6.43
CA VAL A 314 25.42 -7.48 -7.13
C VAL A 314 25.75 -8.93 -7.42
N LEU A 315 25.50 -9.85 -6.48
CA LEU A 315 25.76 -11.28 -6.62
C LEU A 315 25.04 -11.87 -7.84
N VAL A 316 23.75 -11.59 -7.98
CA VAL A 316 22.93 -12.12 -9.08
C VAL A 316 23.11 -11.37 -10.41
N THR A 317 23.76 -10.21 -10.40
CA THR A 317 24.09 -9.45 -11.61
C THR A 317 25.28 -10.06 -12.32
N LYS A 318 25.25 -10.17 -13.66
CA LYS A 318 26.38 -10.64 -14.48
C LYS A 318 27.54 -9.64 -14.46
N PRO A 319 28.80 -10.09 -14.66
CA PRO A 319 29.90 -9.18 -14.96
C PRO A 319 29.55 -8.27 -16.15
N GLY A 320 29.84 -6.96 -16.03
CA GLY A 320 29.39 -5.95 -17.00
C GLY A 320 27.90 -5.57 -16.92
N GLY A 321 27.14 -6.26 -16.08
CA GLY A 321 25.72 -5.94 -15.81
C GLY A 321 25.56 -4.71 -14.91
N ARG A 322 24.33 -4.26 -14.75
CA ARG A 322 24.01 -3.00 -14.04
C ARG A 322 23.06 -3.26 -12.88
N VAL A 323 23.38 -2.62 -11.74
CA VAL A 323 22.49 -2.52 -10.59
C VAL A 323 21.94 -1.11 -10.56
N ALA A 324 20.60 -0.98 -10.48
CA ALA A 324 19.87 0.28 -10.55
C ALA A 324 18.91 0.40 -9.36
N VAL A 325 19.09 1.41 -8.51
CA VAL A 325 18.30 1.55 -7.26
C VAL A 325 17.69 2.94 -7.18
N ILE A 326 16.42 2.99 -6.78
CA ILE A 326 15.72 4.20 -6.33
C ILE A 326 15.43 4.04 -4.85
N ALA A 327 15.90 4.97 -4.04
CA ALA A 327 15.60 5.11 -2.63
C ALA A 327 14.84 6.42 -2.39
N ARG A 328 13.94 6.46 -1.41
CA ARG A 328 13.40 7.74 -0.91
C ARG A 328 14.53 8.63 -0.40
N ALA A 329 14.38 9.94 -0.52
CA ALA A 329 15.39 10.90 -0.04
C ALA A 329 14.80 11.70 1.13
N LEU A 330 14.99 11.20 2.36
CA LEU A 330 14.54 11.88 3.57
C LEU A 330 15.47 13.03 3.98
N ASP A 331 16.62 13.15 3.36
CA ASP A 331 17.60 14.24 3.52
C ASP A 331 17.38 15.41 2.54
N ILE A 332 16.39 15.28 1.63
CA ILE A 332 16.00 16.34 0.69
C ILE A 332 14.63 16.89 1.06
N GLY A 333 14.49 18.21 1.01
CA GLY A 333 13.19 18.88 1.20
C GLY A 333 12.17 18.47 0.12
N SER A 334 10.89 18.45 0.51
CA SER A 334 9.79 18.06 -0.35
C SER A 334 8.89 19.26 -0.69
N PRO A 335 9.21 20.04 -1.74
CA PRO A 335 8.42 21.21 -2.14
C PRO A 335 6.96 20.89 -2.44
N LYS A 336 6.08 21.81 -2.03
CA LYS A 336 4.64 21.76 -2.30
C LYS A 336 4.18 23.12 -2.82
N ASN A 337 3.49 23.13 -3.96
CA ASN A 337 3.02 24.40 -4.54
C ASN A 337 1.70 24.85 -3.91
N LEU A 338 1.82 25.40 -2.71
CA LEU A 338 0.70 25.90 -1.92
C LEU A 338 1.01 27.32 -1.37
N PRO A 339 0.03 28.23 -1.35
CA PRO A 339 0.16 29.56 -0.80
C PRO A 339 0.05 29.54 0.75
N LEU A 340 1.01 28.87 1.40
CA LEU A 340 1.09 28.73 2.85
C LEU A 340 1.92 29.85 3.48
N SER A 341 1.71 30.12 4.77
CA SER A 341 2.59 30.98 5.55
C SER A 341 4.03 30.47 5.54
N ALA A 342 5.01 31.37 5.53
CA ALA A 342 6.42 31.00 5.35
C ALA A 342 6.92 30.01 6.42
N GLY A 343 6.50 30.17 7.67
CA GLY A 343 6.86 29.25 8.76
C GLY A 343 6.27 27.86 8.60
N PHE A 344 5.01 27.76 8.23
CA PHE A 344 4.34 26.49 8.01
C PHE A 344 4.90 25.77 6.78
N LYS A 345 5.10 26.49 5.68
CA LYS A 345 5.72 25.96 4.47
C LYS A 345 7.12 25.39 4.75
N ALA A 346 7.97 26.15 5.44
CA ALA A 346 9.31 25.71 5.83
C ALA A 346 9.27 24.43 6.70
N LYS A 347 8.30 24.33 7.62
CA LYS A 347 8.11 23.15 8.47
C LYS A 347 7.80 21.89 7.66
N ILE A 348 6.80 21.94 6.77
CA ILE A 348 6.32 20.75 6.06
C ILE A 348 7.15 20.36 4.85
N GLU A 349 7.96 21.28 4.35
CA GLU A 349 8.91 21.01 3.25
C GLU A 349 10.28 20.59 3.76
N ALA A 350 10.51 20.63 5.07
CA ALA A 350 11.78 20.25 5.68
C ALA A 350 12.14 18.78 5.39
N PRO A 351 13.42 18.47 5.21
CA PRO A 351 13.89 17.09 5.11
C PRO A 351 13.40 16.22 6.26
N GLY A 352 12.98 14.99 5.97
CA GLY A 352 12.55 14.02 6.98
C GLY A 352 11.22 14.33 7.69
N PHE A 353 10.47 15.36 7.27
CA PHE A 353 9.20 15.67 7.91
C PHE A 353 8.18 14.53 7.78
N THR A 354 8.13 13.87 6.62
CA THR A 354 7.29 12.68 6.39
C THR A 354 8.15 11.51 5.94
N GLY A 355 7.94 10.35 6.54
CA GLY A 355 8.61 9.10 6.19
C GLY A 355 9.36 8.49 7.36
N ASP A 356 9.47 7.19 7.31
CA ASP A 356 10.22 6.34 8.21
C ASP A 356 11.14 5.44 7.39
N VAL A 357 12.21 4.97 8.01
CA VAL A 357 13.20 4.07 7.41
C VAL A 357 13.58 3.03 8.47
N SER A 358 13.82 1.79 8.04
CA SER A 358 14.30 0.77 8.95
C SER A 358 15.68 1.13 9.52
N SER A 359 16.02 0.62 10.69
CA SER A 359 17.30 0.94 11.36
C SER A 359 18.54 0.58 10.53
N ARG A 360 18.41 -0.32 9.56
CA ARG A 360 19.47 -0.76 8.63
C ARG A 360 19.18 -0.35 7.19
N GLY A 361 18.07 0.34 6.93
CA GLY A 361 17.66 0.82 5.62
C GLY A 361 18.45 2.03 5.13
N CYS A 362 18.20 2.40 3.88
CA CYS A 362 18.80 3.57 3.27
C CYS A 362 17.74 4.45 2.63
N ALA A 363 17.62 5.69 3.10
CA ALA A 363 16.70 6.70 2.56
C ALA A 363 17.37 8.08 2.47
N ASP A 364 18.64 8.12 2.14
CA ASP A 364 19.45 9.33 2.04
C ASP A 364 20.60 9.18 1.02
N ALA A 365 21.40 10.22 0.87
CA ALA A 365 22.55 10.25 -0.04
C ALA A 365 23.65 9.21 0.28
N SER A 366 23.57 8.50 1.42
CA SER A 366 24.49 7.39 1.70
C SER A 366 24.34 6.25 0.69
N LEU A 367 23.23 6.18 -0.06
CA LEU A 367 23.02 5.25 -1.17
C LEU A 367 24.22 5.21 -2.12
N TYR A 368 24.74 6.36 -2.49
CA TYR A 368 25.83 6.44 -3.48
C TYR A 368 27.12 5.80 -3.00
N ARG A 369 27.46 6.02 -1.73
CA ARG A 369 28.62 5.37 -1.09
C ARG A 369 28.38 3.86 -0.92
N ARG A 370 27.19 3.44 -0.53
CA ARG A 370 26.83 2.01 -0.35
C ARG A 370 26.96 1.25 -1.67
N VAL A 371 26.48 1.83 -2.77
CA VAL A 371 26.61 1.26 -4.11
C VAL A 371 28.08 1.07 -4.51
N GLN A 372 28.96 2.02 -4.19
CA GLN A 372 30.39 1.89 -4.41
C GLN A 372 31.02 0.82 -3.49
N GLN A 373 30.64 0.79 -2.22
CA GLN A 373 31.13 -0.19 -1.24
C GLN A 373 30.69 -1.63 -1.58
N ALA A 374 29.54 -1.80 -2.25
CA ALA A 374 29.10 -3.07 -2.80
C ALA A 374 29.94 -3.55 -4.01
N GLY A 375 30.98 -2.82 -4.40
CA GLY A 375 31.92 -3.19 -5.48
C GLY A 375 31.49 -2.72 -6.86
N LEU A 376 30.44 -1.91 -7.00
CA LEU A 376 30.00 -1.37 -8.27
C LEU A 376 30.88 -0.21 -8.71
N THR A 377 31.15 -0.16 -10.01
CA THR A 377 31.93 0.87 -10.67
C THR A 377 31.09 1.77 -11.57
N GLN A 378 31.64 2.82 -12.12
CA GLN A 378 30.96 3.76 -13.02
C GLN A 378 29.60 4.27 -12.43
N VAL A 379 29.58 4.52 -11.13
CA VAL A 379 28.37 4.90 -10.42
C VAL A 379 27.85 6.24 -10.92
N LYS A 380 26.60 6.23 -11.41
CA LYS A 380 25.83 7.42 -11.80
C LYS A 380 24.91 7.81 -10.66
N MET A 381 24.94 9.06 -10.25
CA MET A 381 24.14 9.62 -9.16
C MET A 381 23.06 10.53 -9.75
N LEU A 382 21.81 10.30 -9.40
CA LEU A 382 20.64 10.92 -10.03
C LEU A 382 19.60 11.29 -8.96
N PRO A 383 19.83 12.33 -8.13
CA PRO A 383 18.77 12.83 -7.26
C PRO A 383 17.62 13.39 -8.10
N GLN A 384 16.38 13.01 -7.78
CA GLN A 384 15.19 13.38 -8.54
C GLN A 384 14.01 13.72 -7.61
N LEU A 385 13.08 14.53 -8.13
CA LEU A 385 11.80 14.84 -7.51
C LEU A 385 10.68 14.28 -8.39
N ALA A 386 9.94 13.29 -7.90
CA ALA A 386 8.69 12.91 -8.53
C ALA A 386 7.61 13.92 -8.11
N ALA A 387 6.94 14.53 -9.08
CA ALA A 387 5.84 15.45 -8.84
C ALA A 387 4.50 14.78 -9.11
N PHE A 388 3.51 15.07 -8.26
CA PHE A 388 2.15 14.55 -8.33
C PHE A 388 1.17 15.72 -8.27
N ASP A 389 0.22 15.75 -9.16
CA ASP A 389 -0.78 16.82 -9.28
C ASP A 389 -2.23 16.27 -9.20
N GLN A 390 -3.20 17.07 -9.58
CA GLN A 390 -4.62 16.69 -9.56
C GLN A 390 -4.97 15.45 -10.39
N ALA A 391 -4.11 15.03 -11.32
CA ALA A 391 -4.29 13.80 -12.09
C ALA A 391 -3.93 12.55 -11.26
N ASP A 392 -3.25 12.71 -10.11
CA ASP A 392 -2.77 11.64 -9.26
C ASP A 392 -3.46 11.61 -7.87
N PRO A 393 -4.80 11.64 -7.78
CA PRO A 393 -5.52 11.87 -6.52
C PRO A 393 -5.21 10.81 -5.44
N THR A 394 -5.02 9.56 -5.82
CA THR A 394 -4.69 8.48 -4.87
C THR A 394 -3.29 8.66 -4.27
N VAL A 395 -2.32 9.11 -5.07
CA VAL A 395 -0.96 9.37 -4.58
C VAL A 395 -0.95 10.60 -3.67
N LEU A 396 -1.63 11.68 -4.07
CA LEU A 396 -1.79 12.88 -3.25
C LEU A 396 -2.43 12.55 -1.89
N GLN A 397 -3.50 11.77 -1.88
CA GLN A 397 -4.17 11.33 -0.65
C GLN A 397 -3.23 10.52 0.26
N PHE A 398 -2.40 9.65 -0.31
CA PHE A 398 -1.39 8.91 0.44
C PHE A 398 -0.34 9.84 1.07
N LEU A 399 0.18 10.81 0.32
CA LEU A 399 1.15 11.79 0.81
C LEU A 399 0.55 12.69 1.91
N GLU A 400 -0.69 13.13 1.74
CA GLU A 400 -1.43 13.88 2.75
C GLU A 400 -1.71 13.04 4.00
N GLY A 401 -1.99 11.75 3.83
CA GLY A 401 -2.16 10.81 4.93
C GLY A 401 -0.94 10.68 5.85
N ALA A 402 0.26 10.86 5.30
CA ALA A 402 1.49 10.91 6.07
C ALA A 402 1.77 12.29 6.70
N LEU A 403 1.21 13.36 6.11
CA LEU A 403 1.44 14.75 6.50
C LEU A 403 0.44 15.23 7.56
N LEU A 404 -0.86 15.13 7.29
CA LEU A 404 -1.92 15.75 8.08
C LEU A 404 -1.94 15.33 9.57
N PRO A 405 -1.65 14.07 9.94
CA PRO A 405 -1.58 13.68 11.35
C PRO A 405 -0.49 14.35 12.16
N LYS A 406 0.49 15.00 11.51
CA LYS A 406 1.61 15.70 12.14
C LYS A 406 1.33 17.20 12.32
N LEU A 407 0.16 17.67 11.88
CA LEU A 407 -0.26 19.06 11.93
C LEU A 407 -1.22 19.31 13.09
N ASN A 408 -1.18 20.52 13.64
CA ASN A 408 -2.21 20.98 14.57
C ASN A 408 -3.47 21.45 13.81
N GLU A 409 -4.55 21.78 14.53
CA GLU A 409 -5.83 22.16 13.92
C GLU A 409 -5.77 23.43 13.07
N GLU A 410 -4.93 24.41 13.44
CA GLU A 410 -4.76 25.67 12.70
C GLU A 410 -4.02 25.41 11.38
N GLU A 411 -2.94 24.62 11.44
CA GLU A 411 -2.18 24.19 10.26
C GLU A 411 -3.02 23.33 9.31
N VAL A 412 -3.90 22.47 9.83
CA VAL A 412 -4.83 21.70 8.99
C VAL A 412 -5.82 22.62 8.26
N ARG A 413 -6.36 23.64 8.94
CA ARG A 413 -7.24 24.62 8.29
C ARG A 413 -6.51 25.45 7.22
N GLU A 414 -5.30 25.91 7.51
CA GLU A 414 -4.47 26.62 6.54
C GLU A 414 -4.17 25.74 5.33
N TRP A 415 -3.77 24.48 5.56
CA TRP A 415 -3.54 23.48 4.49
C TRP A 415 -4.77 23.33 3.60
N GLN A 416 -5.95 23.07 4.18
CA GLN A 416 -7.19 22.84 3.42
C GLN A 416 -7.58 24.04 2.57
N THR A 417 -7.44 25.25 3.10
CA THR A 417 -7.72 26.51 2.37
C THR A 417 -6.76 26.69 1.21
N ALA A 418 -5.46 26.61 1.47
CA ALA A 418 -4.43 26.79 0.45
C ALA A 418 -4.51 25.72 -0.65
N ARG A 419 -4.84 24.48 -0.26
CA ARG A 419 -5.04 23.38 -1.22
C ARG A 419 -6.21 23.67 -2.16
N ALA A 420 -7.37 24.05 -1.60
CA ALA A 420 -8.55 24.38 -2.40
C ALA A 420 -8.29 25.54 -3.37
N GLU A 421 -7.55 26.57 -2.94
CA GLU A 421 -7.15 27.70 -3.78
C GLU A 421 -6.22 27.25 -4.93
N ALA A 422 -5.19 26.47 -4.60
CA ALA A 422 -4.23 25.99 -5.60
C ALA A 422 -4.87 25.01 -6.61
N GLU A 423 -5.81 24.17 -6.15
CA GLU A 423 -6.60 23.28 -7.02
C GLU A 423 -7.50 24.08 -7.98
N ALA A 424 -8.18 25.10 -7.46
CA ALA A 424 -9.04 25.97 -8.29
C ALA A 424 -8.25 26.72 -9.37
N MET A 425 -6.99 27.05 -9.09
CA MET A 425 -6.07 27.68 -10.05
C MET A 425 -5.37 26.67 -10.98
N GLY A 426 -5.51 25.36 -10.75
CA GLY A 426 -4.82 24.31 -11.52
C GLY A 426 -3.31 24.27 -11.33
N ILE A 427 -2.80 24.73 -10.18
CA ILE A 427 -1.36 24.82 -9.89
C ILE A 427 -0.90 23.94 -8.73
N PHE A 428 -1.82 23.18 -8.13
CA PHE A 428 -1.48 22.33 -7.00
C PHE A 428 -0.61 21.16 -7.42
N TYR A 429 0.52 20.99 -6.72
CA TYR A 429 1.30 19.75 -6.76
C TYR A 429 2.02 19.51 -5.43
N MET A 430 2.34 18.23 -5.18
CA MET A 430 3.26 17.78 -4.14
C MET A 430 4.43 17.04 -4.78
N THR A 431 5.60 17.09 -4.15
CA THR A 431 6.76 16.34 -4.63
C THR A 431 7.16 15.22 -3.67
N TRP A 432 7.82 14.21 -4.21
CA TRP A 432 8.44 13.14 -3.45
C TRP A 432 9.90 12.98 -3.89
N PRO A 433 10.88 13.35 -3.01
CA PRO A 433 12.28 13.29 -3.35
C PRO A 433 12.82 11.85 -3.33
N HIS A 434 13.75 11.56 -4.25
CA HIS A 434 14.40 10.27 -4.36
C HIS A 434 15.87 10.42 -4.71
N HIS A 435 16.70 9.52 -4.15
CA HIS A 435 18.05 9.26 -4.64
C HIS A 435 18.02 8.07 -5.59
N CYS A 436 18.58 8.24 -6.76
CA CYS A 436 18.68 7.18 -7.76
C CYS A 436 20.16 6.92 -8.08
N ALA A 437 20.55 5.66 -8.10
CA ALA A 437 21.91 5.24 -8.39
C ALA A 437 21.92 4.12 -9.43
N VAL A 438 22.86 4.17 -10.35
CA VAL A 438 23.17 3.07 -11.27
C VAL A 438 24.66 2.79 -11.22
N GLY A 439 25.03 1.54 -10.97
CA GLY A 439 26.43 1.09 -10.99
C GLY A 439 26.62 -0.13 -11.87
N THR A 440 27.81 -0.35 -12.37
CA THR A 440 28.19 -1.49 -13.22
C THR A 440 29.00 -2.48 -12.40
N LYS A 441 28.65 -3.76 -12.44
CA LYS A 441 29.46 -4.85 -11.87
C LYS A 441 30.69 -5.06 -12.73
N PRO A 442 31.94 -5.02 -12.16
CA PRO A 442 33.15 -5.24 -12.91
C PRO A 442 33.23 -6.62 -13.56
#